data_7c75e286304c9242a98a05d41bad79ed
#
_entry.id   7c75e286304c9242a98a05d41bad79ed
#
_cell.length_a   1.000
_cell.length_b   1.000
_cell.length_c   1.000
_cell.angle_alpha   90.00
_cell.angle_beta   90.00
_cell.angle_gamma   90.00
#
_symmetry.space_group_name_H-M   'P 1'
#
loop_
_entity.id
_entity.type
_entity.pdbx_description
1 polymer ?
#
loop_
_entity_poly.entity_id
_entity_poly.type
_entity_poly.pdbx_seq_one_letter_code
_entity_poly.pdbx_strand_id
1 'polypeptide(L)'
;MVALARQLTADQVRVERAVLGEPLPYPDCAFDLVVCALAIHYASDRAAAFAEFCRVLRPGGAAVVSTQHPVMDWLRKNGSYFQTTLETDIWPSPAGEQPVHFWREPLSALCTAATDAGFLIEKLIEPIPAESMRERYPEDYERLSKEPGFLILRLLKPAAPDPGTPS
;
A
#
# COMPACT_ATOMS: atom_id res chain seq x y z
N MET A 1 16.79 -5.53 -10.01
CA MET A 1 16.12 -5.38 -8.70
C MET A 1 16.25 -6.64 -7.84
N VAL A 2 15.69 -7.83 -8.22
CA VAL A 2 15.75 -9.05 -7.38
C VAL A 2 17.19 -9.46 -7.01
N ALA A 3 18.11 -9.48 -7.98
CA ALA A 3 19.53 -9.81 -7.72
C ALA A 3 20.17 -8.85 -6.70
N LEU A 4 19.92 -7.53 -6.86
CA LEU A 4 20.42 -6.53 -5.92
C LEU A 4 19.83 -6.69 -4.52
N ALA A 5 18.52 -6.95 -4.42
CA ALA A 5 17.88 -7.17 -3.15
C ALA A 5 18.44 -8.41 -2.42
N ARG A 6 18.71 -9.51 -3.15
CA ARG A 6 19.36 -10.70 -2.58
C ARG A 6 20.75 -10.39 -2.05
N GLN A 7 21.55 -9.62 -2.81
CA GLN A 7 22.89 -9.20 -2.36
C GLN A 7 22.82 -8.35 -1.07
N LEU A 8 21.89 -7.40 -1.02
CA LEU A 8 21.73 -6.50 0.15
C LEU A 8 21.23 -7.20 1.40
N THR A 9 20.48 -8.28 1.25
CA THR A 9 19.95 -9.06 2.38
C THR A 9 20.87 -10.22 2.79
N ALA A 10 22.01 -10.42 2.10
CA ALA A 10 22.97 -11.49 2.37
C ALA A 10 22.29 -12.87 2.55
N ASP A 11 21.30 -13.16 1.72
CA ASP A 11 20.46 -14.38 1.73
C ASP A 11 19.71 -14.66 3.06
N GLN A 12 19.66 -13.69 3.98
CA GLN A 12 18.89 -13.81 5.22
C GLN A 12 17.37 -13.68 5.00
N VAL A 13 16.95 -13.21 3.82
CA VAL A 13 15.56 -12.99 3.45
C VAL A 13 15.28 -13.64 2.10
N ARG A 14 14.18 -14.35 2.00
CA ARG A 14 13.70 -14.89 0.73
C ARG A 14 13.21 -13.73 -0.14
N VAL A 15 13.89 -13.51 -1.27
CA VAL A 15 13.53 -12.47 -2.23
C VAL A 15 13.02 -13.12 -3.50
N GLU A 16 11.78 -12.79 -3.86
CA GLU A 16 11.08 -13.32 -5.04
C GLU A 16 10.47 -12.18 -5.87
N ARG A 17 10.21 -12.48 -7.13
CA ARG A 17 9.44 -11.60 -8.00
C ARG A 17 7.97 -12.01 -7.92
N ALA A 18 7.11 -11.07 -7.61
CA ALA A 18 5.67 -11.23 -7.67
C ALA A 18 5.03 -9.98 -8.31
N VAL A 19 3.81 -10.12 -8.78
CA VAL A 19 3.00 -9.02 -9.33
C VAL A 19 1.80 -8.82 -8.42
N LEU A 20 1.54 -7.58 -8.01
CA LEU A 20 0.36 -7.26 -7.20
C LEU A 20 -0.91 -7.48 -8.01
N GLY A 21 -1.85 -8.24 -7.45
CA GLY A 21 -3.08 -8.64 -8.13
C GLY A 21 -3.00 -10.02 -8.81
N GLU A 22 -1.82 -10.65 -8.85
CA GLU A 22 -1.65 -12.05 -9.25
C GLU A 22 -1.48 -12.95 -8.01
N PRO A 23 -1.74 -14.27 -8.13
CA PRO A 23 -1.54 -15.21 -7.03
C PRO A 23 -0.10 -15.18 -6.50
N LEU A 24 0.05 -14.98 -5.20
CA LEU A 24 1.35 -15.00 -4.54
C LEU A 24 1.82 -16.46 -4.35
N PRO A 25 3.13 -16.76 -4.47
CA PRO A 25 3.68 -18.10 -4.38
C PRO A 25 3.77 -18.61 -2.94
N TYR A 26 2.73 -18.36 -2.15
CA TYR A 26 2.62 -18.76 -0.75
C TYR A 26 1.30 -19.47 -0.48
N PRO A 27 1.27 -20.45 0.44
CA PRO A 27 0.02 -21.10 0.83
C PRO A 27 -0.89 -20.15 1.61
N ASP A 28 -2.15 -20.54 1.77
CA ASP A 28 -3.12 -19.87 2.61
C ASP A 28 -2.62 -19.82 4.07
N CYS A 29 -2.92 -18.74 4.77
CA CYS A 29 -2.63 -18.58 6.19
C CYS A 29 -1.15 -18.78 6.55
N ALA A 30 -0.22 -18.36 5.68
CA ALA A 30 1.22 -18.54 5.88
C ALA A 30 1.84 -17.45 6.77
N PHE A 31 1.23 -16.29 6.88
CA PHE A 31 1.82 -15.12 7.52
C PHE A 31 0.92 -14.51 8.60
N ASP A 32 1.57 -13.88 9.58
CA ASP A 32 0.91 -13.11 10.63
C ASP A 32 0.78 -11.62 10.21
N LEU A 33 1.70 -11.15 9.35
CA LEU A 33 1.77 -9.78 8.89
C LEU A 33 2.14 -9.71 7.40
N VAL A 34 1.42 -8.86 6.67
CA VAL A 34 1.79 -8.40 5.32
C VAL A 34 2.11 -6.92 5.39
N VAL A 35 3.21 -6.49 4.77
CA VAL A 35 3.56 -5.07 4.61
C VAL A 35 3.64 -4.75 3.12
N CYS A 36 2.77 -3.85 2.67
CA CYS A 36 2.77 -3.30 1.31
C CYS A 36 3.14 -1.82 1.38
N ALA A 37 4.43 -1.53 1.23
CA ALA A 37 4.98 -0.17 1.39
C ALA A 37 5.04 0.55 0.04
N LEU A 38 4.22 1.59 -0.13
CA LEU A 38 4.17 2.46 -1.32
C LEU A 38 4.12 1.69 -2.65
N ALA A 39 3.32 0.62 -2.70
CA ALA A 39 3.25 -0.25 -3.86
C ALA A 39 1.82 -0.51 -4.37
N ILE A 40 0.80 -0.40 -3.52
CA ILE A 40 -0.59 -0.75 -3.87
C ILE A 40 -1.14 0.13 -5.02
N HIS A 41 -0.70 1.39 -5.14
CA HIS A 41 -1.13 2.29 -6.20
C HIS A 41 -0.59 1.91 -7.60
N TYR A 42 0.35 0.96 -7.68
CA TYR A 42 0.80 0.39 -8.96
C TYR A 42 -0.03 -0.81 -9.41
N ALA A 43 -0.84 -1.41 -8.51
CA ALA A 43 -1.69 -2.53 -8.87
C ALA A 43 -2.83 -2.08 -9.78
N SER A 44 -3.00 -2.75 -10.91
CA SER A 44 -4.14 -2.54 -11.81
C SER A 44 -5.44 -3.11 -11.24
N ASP A 45 -5.33 -4.17 -10.44
CA ASP A 45 -6.44 -4.79 -9.72
C ASP A 45 -6.11 -4.83 -8.22
N ARG A 46 -6.56 -3.81 -7.49
CA ARG A 46 -6.35 -3.73 -6.04
C ARG A 46 -7.21 -4.71 -5.27
N ALA A 47 -8.40 -5.01 -5.79
CA ALA A 47 -9.26 -5.99 -5.14
C ALA A 47 -8.60 -7.37 -5.13
N ALA A 48 -8.02 -7.80 -6.26
CA ALA A 48 -7.23 -9.03 -6.33
C ALA A 48 -5.99 -8.98 -5.42
N ALA A 49 -5.30 -7.84 -5.35
CA ALA A 49 -4.13 -7.69 -4.46
C ALA A 49 -4.54 -7.83 -2.98
N PHE A 50 -5.61 -7.19 -2.55
CA PHE A 50 -6.12 -7.33 -1.17
C PHE A 50 -6.64 -8.73 -0.89
N ALA A 51 -7.31 -9.38 -1.85
CA ALA A 51 -7.75 -10.77 -1.70
C ALA A 51 -6.56 -11.71 -1.47
N GLU A 52 -5.45 -11.54 -2.20
CA GLU A 52 -4.23 -12.31 -1.99
C GLU A 52 -3.57 -12.02 -0.64
N PHE A 53 -3.52 -10.76 -0.20
CA PHE A 53 -3.04 -10.42 1.15
C PHE A 53 -3.90 -11.09 2.23
N CYS A 54 -5.22 -11.06 2.05
CA CYS A 54 -6.13 -11.73 2.98
C CYS A 54 -5.97 -13.26 2.96
N ARG A 55 -5.80 -13.87 1.79
CA ARG A 55 -5.59 -15.31 1.64
C ARG A 55 -4.34 -15.79 2.39
N VAL A 56 -3.21 -15.11 2.18
CA VAL A 56 -1.93 -15.53 2.78
C VAL A 56 -1.81 -15.21 4.26
N LEU A 57 -2.64 -14.31 4.81
CA LEU A 57 -2.67 -14.00 6.23
C LEU A 57 -3.46 -15.03 7.02
N ARG A 58 -2.99 -15.37 8.23
CA ARG A 58 -3.76 -16.15 9.21
C ARG A 58 -4.97 -15.35 9.69
N PRO A 59 -6.06 -16.02 10.13
CA PRO A 59 -7.10 -15.37 10.89
C PRO A 59 -6.50 -14.64 12.11
N GLY A 60 -6.89 -13.37 12.32
CA GLY A 60 -6.29 -12.47 13.31
C GLY A 60 -4.99 -11.79 12.85
N GLY A 61 -4.45 -12.14 11.69
CA GLY A 61 -3.30 -11.46 11.08
C GLY A 61 -3.65 -10.08 10.52
N ALA A 62 -2.64 -9.27 10.25
CA ALA A 62 -2.82 -7.91 9.79
C ALA A 62 -2.06 -7.60 8.49
N ALA A 63 -2.60 -6.67 7.67
CA ALA A 63 -1.86 -6.02 6.61
C ALA A 63 -1.63 -4.55 6.95
N VAL A 64 -0.40 -4.05 6.73
CA VAL A 64 -0.06 -2.64 6.79
C VAL A 64 0.24 -2.18 5.38
N VAL A 65 -0.59 -1.28 4.87
CA VAL A 65 -0.52 -0.81 3.49
C VAL A 65 -0.32 0.70 3.49
N SER A 66 0.76 1.17 2.90
CA SER A 66 0.99 2.59 2.66
C SER A 66 0.86 2.95 1.19
N THR A 67 0.35 4.14 0.91
CA THR A 67 0.19 4.68 -0.44
C THR A 67 0.32 6.19 -0.45
N GLN A 68 0.42 6.80 -1.63
CA GLN A 68 0.22 8.23 -1.81
C GLN A 68 -1.21 8.58 -1.38
N HIS A 69 -1.38 9.81 -0.87
CA HIS A 69 -2.70 10.21 -0.40
C HIS A 69 -3.61 10.57 -1.59
N PRO A 70 -4.80 9.95 -1.73
CA PRO A 70 -5.68 10.15 -2.90
C PRO A 70 -6.08 11.62 -3.14
N VAL A 71 -6.23 12.41 -2.08
CA VAL A 71 -6.55 13.85 -2.20
C VAL A 71 -5.38 14.62 -2.79
N MET A 72 -4.14 14.32 -2.42
CA MET A 72 -2.98 14.98 -2.98
C MET A 72 -2.79 14.67 -4.46
N ASP A 73 -2.99 13.43 -4.84
CA ASP A 73 -2.94 13.04 -6.26
C ASP A 73 -4.02 13.78 -7.07
N TRP A 74 -5.21 13.91 -6.50
CA TRP A 74 -6.29 14.67 -7.11
C TRP A 74 -5.96 16.16 -7.25
N LEU A 75 -5.45 16.80 -6.20
CA LEU A 75 -5.05 18.21 -6.21
C LEU A 75 -3.94 18.50 -7.27
N ARG A 76 -3.00 17.56 -7.41
CA ARG A 76 -1.89 17.69 -8.38
C ARG A 76 -2.31 17.46 -9.83
N LYS A 77 -3.23 16.52 -10.08
CA LYS A 77 -3.61 16.07 -11.42
C LYS A 77 -4.90 16.70 -11.93
N ASN A 78 -5.71 17.29 -11.06
CA ASN A 78 -7.05 17.81 -11.36
C ASN A 78 -8.04 16.73 -11.85
N GLY A 79 -9.16 17.15 -12.43
CA GLY A 79 -10.22 16.27 -12.90
C GLY A 79 -11.17 15.83 -11.78
N SER A 80 -11.92 14.77 -12.00
CA SER A 80 -12.86 14.27 -10.98
C SER A 80 -12.13 13.44 -9.93
N TYR A 81 -12.35 13.75 -8.64
CA TYR A 81 -11.86 12.94 -7.53
C TYR A 81 -12.41 11.51 -7.54
N PHE A 82 -13.64 11.34 -8.00
CA PHE A 82 -14.34 10.04 -7.98
C PHE A 82 -14.02 9.13 -9.17
N GLN A 83 -13.16 9.59 -10.07
CA GLN A 83 -12.76 8.83 -11.25
C GLN A 83 -11.45 8.09 -10.98
N THR A 84 -11.43 6.78 -11.27
CA THR A 84 -10.19 6.00 -11.31
C THR A 84 -9.47 6.26 -12.63
N THR A 85 -8.21 6.69 -12.57
CA THR A 85 -7.40 7.05 -13.74
C THR A 85 -6.00 6.51 -13.62
N LEU A 86 -5.43 6.04 -14.73
CA LEU A 86 -4.00 5.73 -14.81
C LEU A 86 -3.25 7.02 -15.09
N GLU A 87 -2.46 7.47 -14.13
CA GLU A 87 -1.64 8.68 -14.19
C GLU A 87 -0.19 8.34 -14.55
N THR A 88 0.52 9.36 -15.02
CA THR A 88 1.95 9.26 -15.29
C THR A 88 2.68 10.42 -14.66
N ASP A 89 3.72 10.12 -13.89
CA ASP A 89 4.70 11.07 -13.39
C ASP A 89 6.06 10.79 -14.04
N ILE A 90 6.87 11.83 -14.18
CA ILE A 90 8.26 11.70 -14.64
C ILE A 90 9.17 11.84 -13.43
N TRP A 91 9.88 10.77 -13.13
CA TRP A 91 10.78 10.74 -11.99
C TRP A 91 12.24 10.80 -12.44
N PRO A 92 13.08 11.64 -11.81
CA PRO A 92 14.51 11.64 -12.06
C PRO A 92 15.14 10.33 -11.56
N SER A 93 16.01 9.74 -12.36
CA SER A 93 16.81 8.58 -11.99
C SER A 93 18.25 8.74 -12.49
N PRO A 94 19.21 7.95 -11.97
CA PRO A 94 20.59 7.96 -12.48
C PRO A 94 20.70 7.61 -13.97
N ALA A 95 19.70 6.94 -14.55
CA ALA A 95 19.63 6.59 -15.97
C ALA A 95 18.87 7.63 -16.82
N GLY A 96 18.53 8.79 -16.24
CA GLY A 96 17.69 9.84 -16.85
C GLY A 96 16.27 9.81 -16.32
N GLU A 97 15.42 10.66 -16.87
CA GLU A 97 14.01 10.74 -16.52
C GLU A 97 13.28 9.44 -16.90
N GLN A 98 12.46 8.93 -15.96
CA GLN A 98 11.70 7.71 -16.15
C GLN A 98 10.21 7.95 -15.93
N PRO A 99 9.32 7.52 -16.86
CA PRO A 99 7.89 7.55 -16.63
C PRO A 99 7.51 6.51 -15.57
N VAL A 100 6.74 6.95 -14.59
CA VAL A 100 6.17 6.11 -13.53
C VAL A 100 4.65 6.18 -13.65
N HIS A 101 4.03 5.03 -13.84
CA HIS A 101 2.58 4.91 -13.98
C HIS A 101 1.98 4.46 -12.65
N PHE A 102 0.91 5.11 -12.21
CA PHE A 102 0.19 4.74 -11.01
C PHE A 102 -1.31 5.00 -11.17
N TRP A 103 -2.09 4.28 -10.43
CA TRP A 103 -3.54 4.46 -10.44
C TRP A 103 -3.95 5.45 -9.36
N ARG A 104 -4.63 6.52 -9.79
CA ARG A 104 -5.32 7.45 -8.91
C ARG A 104 -6.77 7.02 -8.74
N GLU A 105 -7.23 6.96 -7.51
CA GLU A 105 -8.61 6.62 -7.19
C GLU A 105 -9.06 7.33 -5.90
N PRO A 106 -10.36 7.45 -5.64
CA PRO A 106 -10.85 8.01 -4.39
C PRO A 106 -10.51 7.10 -3.20
N LEU A 107 -10.35 7.70 -2.01
CA LEU A 107 -10.09 6.95 -0.77
C LEU A 107 -11.14 5.86 -0.51
N SER A 108 -12.41 6.15 -0.82
CA SER A 108 -13.49 5.18 -0.68
C SER A 108 -13.29 3.92 -1.51
N ALA A 109 -12.76 4.04 -2.75
CA ALA A 109 -12.49 2.88 -3.60
C ALA A 109 -11.39 1.98 -3.01
N LEU A 110 -10.32 2.59 -2.49
CA LEU A 110 -9.25 1.85 -1.79
C LEU A 110 -9.79 1.12 -0.55
N CYS A 111 -10.60 1.81 0.29
CA CYS A 111 -11.21 1.22 1.47
C CYS A 111 -12.17 0.09 1.11
N THR A 112 -13.02 0.30 0.08
CA THR A 112 -13.97 -0.72 -0.40
C THR A 112 -13.23 -1.96 -0.90
N ALA A 113 -12.18 -1.81 -1.71
CA ALA A 113 -11.39 -2.94 -2.17
C ALA A 113 -10.80 -3.77 -1.02
N ALA A 114 -10.36 -3.12 0.07
CA ALA A 114 -9.86 -3.82 1.25
C ALA A 114 -10.98 -4.54 2.03
N THR A 115 -12.12 -3.89 2.24
CA THR A 115 -13.24 -4.49 2.99
C THR A 115 -13.92 -5.61 2.22
N ASP A 116 -14.07 -5.50 0.90
CA ASP A 116 -14.63 -6.55 0.04
C ASP A 116 -13.72 -7.79 0.00
N ALA A 117 -12.40 -7.61 0.17
CA ALA A 117 -11.46 -8.71 0.34
C ALA A 117 -11.53 -9.40 1.73
N GLY A 118 -12.39 -8.93 2.63
CA GLY A 118 -12.63 -9.51 3.95
C GLY A 118 -11.85 -8.87 5.09
N PHE A 119 -11.19 -7.73 4.88
CA PHE A 119 -10.52 -6.98 5.94
C PHE A 119 -11.46 -6.07 6.71
N LEU A 120 -11.14 -5.87 7.99
CA LEU A 120 -11.60 -4.74 8.78
C LEU A 120 -10.52 -3.65 8.76
N ILE A 121 -10.91 -2.40 8.55
CA ILE A 121 -9.99 -1.26 8.68
C ILE A 121 -9.86 -0.94 10.16
N GLU A 122 -8.74 -1.34 10.76
CA GLU A 122 -8.51 -1.10 12.19
C GLU A 122 -7.97 0.30 12.44
N LYS A 123 -7.08 0.80 11.56
CA LYS A 123 -6.57 2.16 11.62
C LYS A 123 -6.40 2.74 10.22
N LEU A 124 -6.73 4.02 10.10
CA LEU A 124 -6.35 4.88 8.99
C LEU A 124 -5.47 5.97 9.58
N ILE A 125 -4.27 6.15 9.02
CA ILE A 125 -3.26 7.08 9.52
C ILE A 125 -2.83 7.98 8.36
N GLU A 126 -2.92 9.28 8.59
CA GLU A 126 -2.34 10.32 7.74
C GLU A 126 -1.09 10.83 8.45
N PRO A 127 0.10 10.33 8.08
CA PRO A 127 1.32 10.65 8.80
C PRO A 127 1.75 12.10 8.55
N ILE A 128 2.17 12.78 9.60
CA ILE A 128 2.90 14.05 9.50
C ILE A 128 4.42 13.77 9.47
N PRO A 129 5.23 14.65 8.88
CA PRO A 129 6.66 14.47 8.80
C PRO A 129 7.30 14.49 10.19
N ALA A 130 8.31 13.64 10.40
CA ALA A 130 9.09 13.66 11.62
C ALA A 130 9.93 14.95 11.70
N GLU A 131 10.16 15.47 12.91
CA GLU A 131 10.94 16.71 13.15
C GLU A 131 12.35 16.62 12.53
N SER A 132 12.97 15.44 12.52
CA SER A 132 14.26 15.20 11.88
C SER A 132 14.30 15.49 10.37
N MET A 133 13.15 15.57 9.71
CA MET A 133 13.05 15.92 8.30
C MET A 133 13.24 17.43 8.07
N ARG A 134 12.94 18.27 9.07
CA ARG A 134 12.98 19.73 8.98
C ARG A 134 14.33 20.29 8.55
N GLU A 135 15.41 19.74 9.12
CA GLU A 135 16.76 20.19 8.80
C GLU A 135 17.24 19.71 7.43
N ARG A 136 16.85 18.48 7.06
CA ARG A 136 17.37 17.82 5.86
C ARG A 136 16.58 18.17 4.61
N TYR A 137 15.26 18.37 4.77
CA TYR A 137 14.31 18.62 3.68
C TYR A 137 13.27 19.67 4.12
N PRO A 138 13.66 20.93 4.34
CA PRO A 138 12.80 21.96 4.94
C PRO A 138 11.55 22.28 4.13
N GLU A 139 11.65 22.33 2.81
CA GLU A 139 10.52 22.61 1.92
C GLU A 139 9.48 21.48 1.96
N ASP A 140 9.93 20.23 1.87
CA ASP A 140 9.05 19.07 1.98
C ASP A 140 8.45 18.94 3.38
N TYR A 141 9.22 19.26 4.43
CA TYR A 141 8.71 19.27 5.79
C TYR A 141 7.56 20.29 5.94
N GLU A 142 7.76 21.51 5.44
CA GLU A 142 6.74 22.56 5.53
C GLU A 142 5.47 22.17 4.77
N ARG A 143 5.62 21.64 3.55
CA ARG A 143 4.51 21.17 2.73
C ARG A 143 3.76 20.02 3.39
N LEU A 144 4.45 18.95 3.76
CA LEU A 144 3.85 17.74 4.34
C LEU A 144 3.31 17.95 5.77
N SER A 145 3.71 19.02 6.45
CA SER A 145 3.10 19.42 7.72
C SER A 145 1.72 20.07 7.55
N LYS A 146 1.35 20.47 6.32
CA LYS A 146 0.09 21.14 6.01
C LYS A 146 -0.81 20.31 5.08
N GLU A 147 -0.22 19.41 4.32
CA GLU A 147 -0.90 18.66 3.26
C GLU A 147 -0.70 17.15 3.47
N PRO A 148 -1.75 16.33 3.32
CA PRO A 148 -1.67 14.88 3.54
C PRO A 148 -0.90 14.21 2.39
N GLY A 149 0.40 13.96 2.55
CA GLY A 149 1.23 13.35 1.49
C GLY A 149 1.03 11.86 1.32
N PHE A 150 0.75 11.17 2.42
CA PHE A 150 0.66 9.70 2.47
C PHE A 150 -0.55 9.24 3.28
N LEU A 151 -0.94 8.01 3.00
CA LEU A 151 -1.98 7.29 3.72
C LEU A 151 -1.43 5.93 4.15
N ILE A 152 -1.72 5.52 5.38
CA ILE A 152 -1.42 4.18 5.89
C ILE A 152 -2.70 3.56 6.41
N LEU A 153 -3.00 2.35 5.92
CA LEU A 153 -4.08 1.52 6.44
C LEU A 153 -3.50 0.36 7.24
N ARG A 154 -3.99 0.15 8.46
CA ARG A 154 -3.83 -1.11 9.16
C ARG A 154 -5.12 -1.89 9.03
N LEU A 155 -5.03 -3.01 8.33
CA LEU A 155 -6.14 -3.88 7.97
C LEU A 155 -6.04 -5.15 8.80
N LEU A 156 -7.12 -5.56 9.44
CA LEU A 156 -7.18 -6.78 10.24
C LEU A 156 -7.97 -7.85 9.48
N LYS A 157 -7.38 -9.02 9.28
CA LYS A 157 -8.15 -10.20 8.90
C LYS A 157 -8.89 -10.73 10.13
N PRO A 158 -10.24 -10.78 10.13
CA PRO A 158 -10.99 -11.27 11.28
C PRO A 158 -10.51 -12.64 11.73
N ALA A 159 -10.54 -12.89 13.04
CA ALA A 159 -10.37 -14.23 13.57
C ALA A 159 -11.50 -15.14 13.05
N ALA A 160 -11.21 -16.43 12.90
CA ALA A 160 -12.28 -17.38 12.66
C ALA A 160 -13.30 -17.32 13.83
N PRO A 161 -14.61 -17.39 13.54
CA PRO A 161 -15.59 -17.43 14.62
C PRO A 161 -15.28 -18.58 15.56
N ASP A 162 -15.38 -18.31 16.87
CA ASP A 162 -15.20 -19.34 17.87
C ASP A 162 -16.33 -20.38 17.69
N PRO A 163 -16.03 -21.66 17.46
CA PRO A 163 -17.04 -22.68 17.24
C PRO A 163 -17.98 -22.90 18.43
N GLY A 164 -17.73 -22.23 19.56
CA GLY A 164 -18.52 -22.32 20.80
C GLY A 164 -19.47 -21.16 21.06
N THR A 165 -19.54 -20.11 20.22
CA THR A 165 -20.46 -18.98 20.46
C THR A 165 -21.72 -19.16 19.61
N PRO A 166 -22.89 -19.47 20.22
CA PRO A 166 -24.17 -19.49 19.50
C PRO A 166 -24.53 -18.08 19.00
N SER A 167 -25.00 -18.00 17.76
CA SER A 167 -25.48 -16.79 17.09
C SER A 167 -26.73 -16.20 17.77
#